data_7c882950d7a59e49cd24b50cdabb2ba6
#
_entry.id   7c882950d7a59e49cd24b50cdabb2ba6
#
_cell.length_a   1.000
_cell.length_b   1.000
_cell.length_c   1.000
_cell.angle_alpha   90.00
_cell.angle_beta   90.00
_cell.angle_gamma   90.00
#
_symmetry.space_group_name_H-M   'P 1'
#
loop_
_entity.id
_entity.type
_entity.pdbx_description
1 polymer ?
#
loop_
_entity_poly.entity_id
_entity_poly.type
_entity_poly.pdbx_seq_one_letter_code
_entity_poly.pdbx_strand_id
1 'polypeptide(L)'
;MVGNDTIHTVTRKEHDCIGYMDVPKDVYWGIHTQRALGNFTVSRIADSTHPQLMRAYATVKRACAEANDELGLIDHDKARLIVAACHDVENGELADQFPVDVLQGGAGTSTNMNMNEVIANRALELGGHPKGDYGFIHPNDDVNHSQSTNDTYPAACKLALIDAIGPLAEETKKLTRAFHDLADKHTNDVTIGRTQLQDAVPMTYGQEFHAFASFLKSDLLALEHVVPQLTTLNLGATAIGTGICADLRFRTTATRHLAAITGLPITAASDPVAAMTDMSGYIATSQTVKNLAIHLKKAADDLRLLNSGPHTGFDDLNVPARQAGSSIMPGKVNPVIPECVNQCCFMVFGMDTTVTWAASEGQLQLNAFDPVIIHELLNGIELLTRAMAMFRERCVSGITINASMGRRYAEYSPSIAAALNGAIGYEHAADIAQEAANDNRTVRDVAGERTDLPASMLDELLDPIALSRRLGQTCREHQ
;
A
#
# COMPACT_ATOMS: atom_id res chain seq x y z
N MET A 1 -22.55 -27.16 -38.99
CA MET A 1 -22.64 -28.05 -37.81
C MET A 1 -21.23 -28.15 -37.28
N VAL A 2 -20.90 -27.31 -36.26
CA VAL A 2 -19.63 -27.39 -35.53
C VAL A 2 -19.94 -28.27 -34.35
N GLY A 3 -19.29 -29.43 -34.29
CA GLY A 3 -19.47 -30.39 -33.21
C GLY A 3 -19.08 -29.75 -31.87
N ASN A 4 -20.05 -29.77 -30.94
CA ASN A 4 -19.78 -29.48 -29.53
C ASN A 4 -19.08 -30.73 -28.98
N ASP A 5 -17.75 -30.77 -29.04
CA ASP A 5 -16.97 -31.70 -28.25
C ASP A 5 -17.12 -31.28 -26.78
N THR A 6 -18.14 -31.84 -26.12
CA THR A 6 -18.23 -31.83 -24.67
C THR A 6 -17.05 -32.66 -24.16
N ILE A 7 -15.99 -31.98 -23.74
CA ILE A 7 -14.90 -32.59 -22.97
C ILE A 7 -15.57 -33.15 -21.72
N HIS A 8 -15.77 -34.46 -21.65
CA HIS A 8 -16.26 -35.17 -20.46
C HIS A 8 -15.16 -35.07 -19.39
N THR A 9 -15.21 -34.01 -18.57
CA THR A 9 -14.31 -33.86 -17.41
C THR A 9 -14.59 -35.07 -16.49
N VAL A 10 -13.57 -35.88 -16.25
CA VAL A 10 -13.66 -36.98 -15.30
C VAL A 10 -13.86 -36.42 -13.91
N THR A 11 -14.85 -36.85 -13.18
CA THR A 11 -15.19 -36.37 -11.85
C THR A 11 -14.96 -37.43 -10.77
N ARG A 12 -14.76 -36.99 -9.53
CA ARG A 12 -14.90 -37.79 -8.32
C ARG A 12 -16.10 -37.29 -7.54
N LYS A 13 -16.80 -38.22 -6.87
CA LYS A 13 -17.98 -37.89 -6.09
C LYS A 13 -17.60 -37.64 -4.65
N GLU A 14 -17.91 -36.45 -4.16
CA GLU A 14 -17.70 -36.05 -2.77
C GLU A 14 -19.03 -35.75 -2.07
N HIS A 15 -19.06 -35.71 -0.75
CA HIS A 15 -20.25 -35.38 0.03
C HIS A 15 -19.89 -34.46 1.23
N ASP A 16 -20.86 -33.68 1.63
CA ASP A 16 -20.88 -32.92 2.86
C ASP A 16 -22.27 -32.99 3.53
N CYS A 17 -22.50 -32.20 4.56
CA CYS A 17 -23.79 -32.19 5.28
C CYS A 17 -25.01 -31.75 4.43
N ILE A 18 -24.77 -31.12 3.26
CA ILE A 18 -25.82 -30.69 2.33
C ILE A 18 -26.14 -31.77 1.30
N GLY A 19 -25.21 -32.68 1.04
CA GLY A 19 -25.39 -33.80 0.09
C GLY A 19 -24.19 -34.04 -0.82
N TYR A 20 -24.40 -34.77 -1.90
CA TYR A 20 -23.34 -35.15 -2.83
C TYR A 20 -23.17 -34.16 -3.97
N MET A 21 -21.92 -34.04 -4.47
CA MET A 21 -21.58 -33.26 -5.66
C MET A 21 -20.42 -33.93 -6.43
N ASP A 22 -20.40 -33.73 -7.74
CA ASP A 22 -19.30 -34.13 -8.59
C ASP A 22 -18.23 -33.01 -8.60
N VAL A 23 -16.96 -33.36 -8.29
CA VAL A 23 -15.81 -32.52 -8.30
C VAL A 23 -14.87 -32.98 -9.41
N PRO A 24 -14.26 -32.11 -10.22
CA PRO A 24 -13.30 -32.56 -11.23
C PRO A 24 -12.17 -33.39 -10.60
N LYS A 25 -11.79 -34.50 -11.26
CA LYS A 25 -10.88 -35.48 -10.65
C LYS A 25 -9.47 -34.93 -10.40
N ASP A 26 -9.01 -34.07 -11.30
CA ASP A 26 -7.61 -33.64 -11.32
C ASP A 26 -7.32 -32.43 -10.38
N VAL A 27 -8.37 -31.69 -9.95
CA VAL A 27 -8.19 -30.54 -9.04
C VAL A 27 -7.92 -30.98 -7.61
N TYR A 28 -7.25 -30.10 -6.83
CA TYR A 28 -6.97 -30.35 -5.43
C TYR A 28 -8.05 -29.81 -4.48
N TRP A 29 -8.93 -28.91 -4.95
CA TRP A 29 -10.09 -28.52 -4.14
C TRP A 29 -11.14 -29.64 -4.08
N GLY A 30 -12.05 -29.52 -3.12
CA GLY A 30 -13.12 -30.49 -2.88
C GLY A 30 -14.52 -29.90 -3.04
N ILE A 31 -15.50 -30.55 -2.39
CA ILE A 31 -16.92 -30.22 -2.51
C ILE A 31 -17.26 -28.81 -1.99
N HIS A 32 -16.63 -28.33 -0.91
CA HIS A 32 -16.89 -27.01 -0.36
C HIS A 32 -16.53 -25.91 -1.35
N THR A 33 -15.33 -26.00 -1.92
CA THR A 33 -14.88 -25.09 -2.98
C THR A 33 -15.78 -25.18 -4.21
N GLN A 34 -16.17 -26.40 -4.62
CA GLN A 34 -17.07 -26.61 -5.77
C GLN A 34 -18.41 -25.89 -5.55
N ARG A 35 -18.97 -25.92 -4.33
CA ARG A 35 -20.18 -25.16 -3.99
C ARG A 35 -19.93 -23.65 -4.03
N ALA A 36 -18.80 -23.18 -3.49
CA ALA A 36 -18.45 -21.77 -3.48
C ALA A 36 -18.35 -21.19 -4.90
N LEU A 37 -17.80 -21.95 -5.85
CA LEU A 37 -17.73 -21.57 -7.26
C LEU A 37 -19.11 -21.43 -7.91
N GLY A 38 -20.11 -22.19 -7.43
CA GLY A 38 -21.50 -22.01 -7.85
C GLY A 38 -22.22 -20.84 -7.19
N ASN A 39 -21.82 -20.47 -5.97
CA ASN A 39 -22.47 -19.45 -5.17
C ASN A 39 -21.95 -18.04 -5.42
N PHE A 40 -20.64 -17.90 -5.60
CA PHE A 40 -19.93 -16.60 -5.64
C PHE A 40 -19.22 -16.41 -6.98
N THR A 41 -19.79 -15.57 -7.84
CA THR A 41 -19.28 -15.28 -9.19
C THR A 41 -19.41 -13.78 -9.51
N VAL A 42 -19.32 -12.93 -8.48
CA VAL A 42 -19.71 -11.52 -8.59
C VAL A 42 -18.55 -10.63 -9.02
N SER A 43 -17.36 -10.76 -8.44
CA SER A 43 -16.19 -9.95 -8.80
C SER A 43 -15.45 -10.51 -10.02
N ARG A 44 -15.49 -11.82 -10.23
CA ARG A 44 -14.66 -12.59 -11.18
C ARG A 44 -13.16 -12.49 -10.90
N ILE A 45 -12.81 -12.18 -9.68
CA ILE A 45 -11.43 -12.12 -9.18
C ILE A 45 -11.28 -13.28 -8.20
N ALA A 46 -10.35 -14.17 -8.47
CA ALA A 46 -10.09 -15.32 -7.62
C ALA A 46 -9.14 -14.98 -6.46
N ASP A 47 -9.24 -15.69 -5.33
CA ASP A 47 -8.31 -15.58 -4.20
C ASP A 47 -6.84 -15.78 -4.62
N SER A 48 -6.58 -16.58 -5.65
CA SER A 48 -5.25 -16.80 -6.25
C SER A 48 -4.60 -15.53 -6.80
N THR A 49 -5.35 -14.44 -7.03
CA THR A 49 -4.78 -13.13 -7.40
C THR A 49 -4.00 -12.48 -6.27
N HIS A 50 -4.16 -12.98 -5.03
CA HIS A 50 -3.42 -12.56 -3.84
C HIS A 50 -2.49 -13.69 -3.34
N PRO A 51 -1.39 -13.98 -4.04
CA PRO A 51 -0.51 -15.11 -3.68
C PRO A 51 0.08 -14.96 -2.27
N GLN A 52 0.28 -13.75 -1.77
CA GLN A 52 0.72 -13.48 -0.39
C GLN A 52 -0.32 -13.95 0.64
N LEU A 53 -1.63 -13.86 0.36
CA LEU A 53 -2.68 -14.38 1.24
C LEU A 53 -2.67 -15.90 1.26
N MET A 54 -2.51 -16.54 0.09
CA MET A 54 -2.45 -18.01 0.02
C MET A 54 -1.22 -18.55 0.77
N ARG A 55 -0.05 -17.95 0.58
CA ARG A 55 1.18 -18.30 1.34
C ARG A 55 0.98 -18.13 2.83
N ALA A 56 0.50 -16.97 3.26
CA ALA A 56 0.24 -16.68 4.68
C ALA A 56 -0.74 -17.69 5.29
N TYR A 57 -1.78 -18.05 4.55
CA TYR A 57 -2.74 -19.03 5.05
C TYR A 57 -2.14 -20.43 5.18
N ALA A 58 -1.37 -20.89 4.21
CA ALA A 58 -0.63 -22.15 4.32
C ALA A 58 0.32 -22.15 5.50
N THR A 59 1.01 -21.03 5.79
CA THR A 59 1.87 -20.84 6.96
C THR A 59 1.09 -20.96 8.27
N VAL A 60 -0.11 -20.39 8.37
CA VAL A 60 -0.99 -20.58 9.53
C VAL A 60 -1.40 -22.06 9.67
N LYS A 61 -1.79 -22.71 8.57
CA LYS A 61 -2.15 -24.15 8.59
C LYS A 61 -0.99 -25.04 9.01
N ARG A 62 0.22 -24.75 8.53
CA ARG A 62 1.43 -25.45 8.96
C ARG A 62 1.65 -25.31 10.46
N ALA A 63 1.60 -24.08 11.00
CA ALA A 63 1.77 -23.85 12.44
C ALA A 63 0.73 -24.60 13.29
N CYS A 64 -0.51 -24.67 12.80
CA CYS A 64 -1.59 -25.43 13.45
C CYS A 64 -1.33 -26.94 13.40
N ALA A 65 -0.88 -27.49 12.27
CA ALA A 65 -0.54 -28.90 12.12
C ALA A 65 0.64 -29.31 13.02
N GLU A 66 1.71 -28.51 13.05
CA GLU A 66 2.86 -28.73 13.95
C GLU A 66 2.45 -28.67 15.44
N ALA A 67 1.54 -27.75 15.79
CA ALA A 67 1.01 -27.67 17.16
C ALA A 67 0.15 -28.87 17.53
N ASN A 68 -0.72 -29.33 16.65
CA ASN A 68 -1.54 -30.51 16.87
C ASN A 68 -0.69 -31.79 16.99
N ASP A 69 0.37 -31.93 16.19
CA ASP A 69 1.34 -33.02 16.29
C ASP A 69 2.08 -32.98 17.64
N GLU A 70 2.64 -31.84 18.03
CA GLU A 70 3.34 -31.70 19.32
C GLU A 70 2.45 -32.05 20.52
N LEU A 71 1.16 -31.72 20.43
CA LEU A 71 0.18 -31.99 21.48
C LEU A 71 -0.39 -33.41 21.42
N GLY A 72 -0.06 -34.21 20.37
CA GLY A 72 -0.58 -35.55 20.16
C GLY A 72 -2.06 -35.59 19.81
N LEU A 73 -2.58 -34.53 19.18
CA LEU A 73 -3.99 -34.37 18.82
C LEU A 73 -4.34 -34.93 17.43
N ILE A 74 -3.34 -35.08 16.58
CA ILE A 74 -3.42 -35.75 15.27
C ILE A 74 -2.29 -36.77 15.15
N ASP A 75 -2.47 -37.74 14.27
CA ASP A 75 -1.44 -38.74 13.97
C ASP A 75 -0.18 -38.08 13.38
N HIS A 76 1.00 -38.52 13.85
CA HIS A 76 2.29 -37.93 13.46
C HIS A 76 2.56 -38.03 11.95
N ASP A 77 2.24 -39.17 11.33
CA ASP A 77 2.46 -39.35 9.88
C ASP A 77 1.52 -38.49 9.06
N LYS A 78 0.27 -38.31 9.50
CA LYS A 78 -0.67 -37.37 8.89
C LYS A 78 -0.17 -35.92 9.04
N ALA A 79 0.27 -35.52 10.23
CA ALA A 79 0.82 -34.18 10.48
C ALA A 79 1.98 -33.86 9.53
N ARG A 80 2.92 -34.81 9.37
CA ARG A 80 4.06 -34.68 8.46
C ARG A 80 3.64 -34.48 7.01
N LEU A 81 2.62 -35.21 6.52
CA LEU A 81 2.10 -35.07 5.18
C LEU A 81 1.39 -33.71 4.99
N ILE A 82 0.60 -33.27 5.99
CA ILE A 82 -0.06 -31.95 5.99
C ILE A 82 0.96 -30.83 5.94
N VAL A 83 2.01 -30.87 6.78
CA VAL A 83 3.11 -29.90 6.78
C VAL A 83 3.81 -29.84 5.42
N ALA A 84 4.10 -30.99 4.81
CA ALA A 84 4.70 -31.04 3.48
C ALA A 84 3.79 -30.40 2.42
N ALA A 85 2.50 -30.67 2.45
CA ALA A 85 1.53 -30.04 1.55
C ALA A 85 1.41 -28.52 1.76
N CYS A 86 1.49 -28.03 3.01
CA CYS A 86 1.56 -26.60 3.30
C CYS A 86 2.79 -25.96 2.66
N HIS A 87 3.97 -26.62 2.72
CA HIS A 87 5.18 -26.10 2.07
C HIS A 87 5.02 -25.99 0.54
N ASP A 88 4.35 -26.92 -0.12
CA ASP A 88 4.10 -26.83 -1.57
C ASP A 88 3.24 -25.58 -1.89
N VAL A 89 2.22 -25.29 -1.08
CA VAL A 89 1.41 -24.07 -1.22
C VAL A 89 2.23 -22.81 -0.93
N GLU A 90 3.04 -22.80 0.14
CA GLU A 90 3.94 -21.70 0.49
C GLU A 90 4.91 -21.36 -0.66
N ASN A 91 5.37 -22.38 -1.37
CA ASN A 91 6.27 -22.25 -2.53
C ASN A 91 5.54 -21.86 -3.83
N GLY A 92 4.20 -21.79 -3.83
CA GLY A 92 3.39 -21.43 -4.98
C GLY A 92 3.14 -22.53 -5.99
N GLU A 93 3.42 -23.80 -5.67
CA GLU A 93 3.26 -24.94 -6.58
C GLU A 93 1.79 -25.22 -6.97
N LEU A 94 0.85 -24.83 -6.11
CA LEU A 94 -0.60 -25.06 -6.29
C LEU A 94 -1.37 -23.74 -6.46
N ALA A 95 -0.74 -22.70 -7.01
CA ALA A 95 -1.29 -21.35 -7.08
C ALA A 95 -2.64 -21.26 -7.83
N ASP A 96 -2.87 -22.11 -8.81
CA ASP A 96 -4.10 -22.18 -9.62
C ASP A 96 -5.27 -22.92 -8.91
N GLN A 97 -5.03 -23.48 -7.73
CA GLN A 97 -6.00 -24.27 -6.99
C GLN A 97 -6.86 -23.45 -6.01
N PHE A 98 -6.79 -22.12 -6.08
CA PHE A 98 -7.56 -21.18 -5.24
C PHE A 98 -8.51 -20.31 -6.08
N PRO A 99 -9.54 -20.89 -6.70
CA PRO A 99 -10.41 -20.21 -7.66
C PRO A 99 -11.61 -19.48 -7.02
N VAL A 100 -11.76 -19.50 -5.70
CA VAL A 100 -12.90 -18.88 -5.01
C VAL A 100 -12.88 -17.36 -5.23
N ASP A 101 -14.06 -16.76 -5.46
CA ASP A 101 -14.20 -15.31 -5.64
C ASP A 101 -13.81 -14.56 -4.35
N VAL A 102 -13.04 -13.49 -4.49
CA VAL A 102 -12.62 -12.64 -3.36
C VAL A 102 -13.80 -12.03 -2.60
N LEU A 103 -14.97 -11.88 -3.25
CA LEU A 103 -16.21 -11.43 -2.62
C LEU A 103 -17.08 -12.64 -2.31
N GLN A 104 -17.07 -13.06 -1.05
CA GLN A 104 -17.74 -14.24 -0.56
C GLN A 104 -18.41 -14.01 0.78
N GLY A 105 -19.55 -14.65 1.03
CA GLY A 105 -20.18 -14.68 2.34
C GLY A 105 -19.55 -15.73 3.26
N GLY A 106 -19.76 -15.60 4.58
CA GLY A 106 -19.30 -16.60 5.56
C GLY A 106 -17.94 -16.28 6.18
N ALA A 107 -17.54 -15.01 6.25
CA ALA A 107 -16.33 -14.57 6.92
C ALA A 107 -15.03 -15.27 6.45
N GLY A 108 -14.94 -15.59 5.15
CA GLY A 108 -13.79 -16.29 4.57
C GLY A 108 -13.84 -17.82 4.67
N THR A 109 -15.01 -18.39 5.03
CA THR A 109 -15.14 -19.88 5.14
C THR A 109 -14.86 -20.58 3.84
N SER A 110 -15.26 -20.02 2.69
CA SER A 110 -14.97 -20.64 1.38
C SER A 110 -13.48 -20.71 1.10
N THR A 111 -12.72 -19.65 1.40
CA THR A 111 -11.25 -19.63 1.30
C THR A 111 -10.60 -20.60 2.30
N ASN A 112 -11.09 -20.65 3.55
CA ASN A 112 -10.59 -21.61 4.55
C ASN A 112 -10.76 -23.05 4.09
N MET A 113 -11.95 -23.39 3.61
CA MET A 113 -12.23 -24.76 3.15
C MET A 113 -11.48 -25.08 1.86
N ASN A 114 -11.34 -24.14 0.94
CA ASN A 114 -10.48 -24.29 -0.24
C ASN A 114 -9.04 -24.64 0.18
N MET A 115 -8.47 -23.89 1.11
CA MET A 115 -7.13 -24.16 1.65
C MET A 115 -7.06 -25.56 2.31
N ASN A 116 -8.05 -25.92 3.15
CA ASN A 116 -8.11 -27.22 3.80
C ASN A 116 -8.19 -28.37 2.80
N GLU A 117 -9.05 -28.25 1.77
CA GLU A 117 -9.25 -29.26 0.74
C GLU A 117 -8.00 -29.43 -0.14
N VAL A 118 -7.36 -28.32 -0.54
CA VAL A 118 -6.11 -28.34 -1.32
C VAL A 118 -4.99 -29.02 -0.53
N ILE A 119 -4.80 -28.65 0.75
CA ILE A 119 -3.79 -29.24 1.62
C ILE A 119 -4.10 -30.73 1.85
N ALA A 120 -5.36 -31.10 2.13
CA ALA A 120 -5.74 -32.51 2.35
C ALA A 120 -5.47 -33.36 1.12
N ASN A 121 -5.91 -32.93 -0.07
CA ASN A 121 -5.70 -33.67 -1.31
C ASN A 121 -4.22 -33.74 -1.73
N ARG A 122 -3.42 -32.70 -1.45
CA ARG A 122 -1.99 -32.74 -1.68
C ARG A 122 -1.28 -33.69 -0.70
N ALA A 123 -1.66 -33.66 0.57
CA ALA A 123 -1.14 -34.59 1.58
C ALA A 123 -1.50 -36.05 1.27
N LEU A 124 -2.72 -36.32 0.80
CA LEU A 124 -3.14 -37.64 0.31
C LEU A 124 -2.25 -38.13 -0.84
N GLU A 125 -2.01 -37.28 -1.84
CA GLU A 125 -1.14 -37.61 -2.98
C GLU A 125 0.30 -37.91 -2.53
N LEU A 126 0.87 -37.08 -1.63
CA LEU A 126 2.20 -37.31 -1.05
C LEU A 126 2.28 -38.61 -0.26
N GLY A 127 1.17 -39.02 0.37
CA GLY A 127 1.02 -40.28 1.07
C GLY A 127 0.73 -41.49 0.16
N GLY A 128 0.61 -41.29 -1.16
CA GLY A 128 0.28 -42.35 -2.13
C GLY A 128 -1.20 -42.71 -2.19
N HIS A 129 -2.08 -41.86 -1.65
CA HIS A 129 -3.54 -42.02 -1.68
C HIS A 129 -4.17 -41.19 -2.81
N PRO A 130 -5.33 -41.64 -3.35
CA PRO A 130 -6.05 -40.85 -4.34
C PRO A 130 -6.67 -39.60 -3.69
N LYS A 131 -6.83 -38.53 -4.48
CA LYS A 131 -7.57 -37.32 -4.08
C LYS A 131 -9.01 -37.70 -3.70
N GLY A 132 -9.50 -37.15 -2.58
CA GLY A 132 -10.82 -37.46 -2.03
C GLY A 132 -10.85 -38.67 -1.08
N ASP A 133 -9.73 -39.34 -0.80
CA ASP A 133 -9.65 -40.40 0.22
C ASP A 133 -9.65 -39.81 1.64
N TYR A 134 -10.72 -39.11 1.97
CA TYR A 134 -10.89 -38.42 3.24
C TYR A 134 -11.04 -39.35 4.45
N GLY A 135 -11.10 -40.64 4.23
CA GLY A 135 -10.95 -41.65 5.29
C GLY A 135 -9.53 -41.71 5.87
N PHE A 136 -8.52 -41.28 5.08
CA PHE A 136 -7.13 -41.22 5.54
C PHE A 136 -6.74 -39.81 6.01
N ILE A 137 -6.89 -38.75 5.20
CA ILE A 137 -6.70 -37.37 5.63
C ILE A 137 -7.93 -36.54 5.27
N HIS A 138 -8.61 -36.00 6.28
CA HIS A 138 -9.87 -35.28 6.12
C HIS A 138 -9.62 -33.75 6.24
N PRO A 139 -10.22 -32.91 5.33
CA PRO A 139 -10.06 -31.46 5.38
C PRO A 139 -10.47 -30.81 6.72
N ASN A 140 -11.56 -31.29 7.34
CA ASN A 140 -12.05 -30.76 8.61
C ASN A 140 -11.39 -31.44 9.83
N ASP A 141 -11.35 -32.77 9.85
CA ASP A 141 -10.98 -33.51 11.06
C ASP A 141 -9.47 -33.52 11.29
N ASP A 142 -8.66 -33.49 10.21
CA ASP A 142 -7.21 -33.48 10.28
C ASP A 142 -6.61 -32.10 9.99
N VAL A 143 -6.87 -31.49 8.81
CA VAL A 143 -6.23 -30.22 8.41
C VAL A 143 -6.76 -29.04 9.24
N ASN A 144 -8.06 -28.99 9.52
CA ASN A 144 -8.72 -27.93 10.29
C ASN A 144 -8.83 -28.27 11.80
N HIS A 145 -8.13 -29.31 12.28
CA HIS A 145 -8.21 -29.75 13.68
C HIS A 145 -7.88 -28.62 14.64
N SER A 146 -8.68 -28.44 15.71
CA SER A 146 -8.55 -27.36 16.72
C SER A 146 -8.73 -25.94 16.20
N GLN A 147 -9.30 -25.73 15.01
CA GLN A 147 -9.37 -24.44 14.34
C GLN A 147 -10.81 -24.05 13.97
N SER A 148 -11.01 -22.76 13.74
CA SER A 148 -12.17 -22.20 13.05
C SER A 148 -11.70 -21.25 11.95
N THR A 149 -12.52 -21.02 10.92
CA THR A 149 -12.28 -19.93 9.96
C THR A 149 -12.10 -18.60 10.71
N ASN A 150 -12.88 -18.38 11.77
CA ASN A 150 -12.94 -17.12 12.50
C ASN A 150 -11.64 -16.76 13.23
N ASP A 151 -10.72 -17.70 13.41
CA ASP A 151 -9.40 -17.45 14.01
C ASP A 151 -8.25 -17.60 12.98
N THR A 152 -8.33 -18.55 12.06
CA THR A 152 -7.26 -18.80 11.10
C THR A 152 -7.27 -17.81 9.92
N TYR A 153 -8.45 -17.42 9.42
CA TYR A 153 -8.55 -16.49 8.29
C TYR A 153 -8.02 -15.08 8.65
N PRO A 154 -8.46 -14.43 9.74
CA PRO A 154 -7.88 -13.15 10.12
C PRO A 154 -6.40 -13.23 10.49
N ALA A 155 -5.91 -14.36 11.02
CA ALA A 155 -4.49 -14.58 11.24
C ALA A 155 -3.72 -14.57 9.91
N ALA A 156 -4.21 -15.28 8.89
CA ALA A 156 -3.63 -15.29 7.55
C ALA A 156 -3.69 -13.90 6.89
N CYS A 157 -4.80 -13.18 7.02
CA CYS A 157 -4.96 -11.81 6.50
C CYS A 157 -3.93 -10.86 7.09
N LYS A 158 -3.73 -10.87 8.40
CA LYS A 158 -2.73 -10.02 9.08
C LYS A 158 -1.31 -10.34 8.62
N LEU A 159 -0.95 -11.62 8.48
CA LEU A 159 0.37 -12.02 7.94
C LEU A 159 0.55 -11.58 6.49
N ALA A 160 -0.47 -11.73 5.66
CA ALA A 160 -0.43 -11.28 4.26
C ALA A 160 -0.22 -9.76 4.13
N LEU A 161 -0.80 -8.97 5.03
CA LEU A 161 -0.56 -7.52 5.09
C LEU A 161 0.86 -7.20 5.49
N ILE A 162 1.43 -7.89 6.49
CA ILE A 162 2.83 -7.70 6.88
C ILE A 162 3.77 -8.00 5.70
N ASP A 163 3.53 -9.09 4.97
CA ASP A 163 4.29 -9.44 3.75
C ASP A 163 4.16 -8.37 2.65
N ALA A 164 2.96 -7.84 2.44
CA ALA A 164 2.68 -6.81 1.43
C ALA A 164 3.27 -5.43 1.78
N ILE A 165 3.33 -5.07 3.06
CA ILE A 165 3.89 -3.79 3.53
C ILE A 165 5.40 -3.70 3.24
N GLY A 166 6.12 -4.81 3.27
CA GLY A 166 7.56 -4.85 3.03
C GLY A 166 7.97 -4.22 1.69
N PRO A 167 7.50 -4.72 0.55
CA PRO A 167 7.76 -4.13 -0.78
C PRO A 167 7.30 -2.67 -0.90
N LEU A 168 6.17 -2.29 -0.29
CA LEU A 168 5.67 -0.92 -0.26
C LEU A 168 6.67 0.01 0.45
N ALA A 169 7.16 -0.39 1.63
CA ALA A 169 8.13 0.36 2.41
C ALA A 169 9.46 0.52 1.64
N GLU A 170 9.95 -0.53 0.99
CA GLU A 170 11.17 -0.47 0.19
C GLU A 170 11.03 0.45 -1.03
N GLU A 171 9.89 0.46 -1.69
CA GLU A 171 9.67 1.37 -2.82
C GLU A 171 9.49 2.82 -2.35
N THR A 172 8.82 3.04 -1.20
CA THR A 172 8.75 4.36 -0.54
C THR A 172 10.14 4.89 -0.24
N LYS A 173 11.04 4.07 0.29
CA LYS A 173 12.43 4.42 0.58
C LYS A 173 13.23 4.79 -0.69
N LYS A 174 13.05 4.02 -1.78
CA LYS A 174 13.70 4.32 -3.07
C LYS A 174 13.21 5.64 -3.66
N LEU A 175 11.90 5.91 -3.61
CA LEU A 175 11.33 7.17 -4.09
C LEU A 175 11.77 8.35 -3.23
N THR A 176 11.84 8.19 -1.89
CA THR A 176 12.40 9.19 -0.97
C THR A 176 13.83 9.56 -1.36
N ARG A 177 14.68 8.56 -1.64
CA ARG A 177 16.05 8.79 -2.11
C ARG A 177 16.09 9.56 -3.42
N ALA A 178 15.25 9.20 -4.40
CA ALA A 178 15.21 9.89 -5.68
C ALA A 178 14.87 11.39 -5.54
N PHE A 179 13.96 11.75 -4.63
CA PHE A 179 13.69 13.16 -4.33
C PHE A 179 14.83 13.83 -3.57
N HIS A 180 15.54 13.15 -2.68
CA HIS A 180 16.74 13.68 -2.05
C HIS A 180 17.85 13.95 -3.07
N ASP A 181 18.08 13.04 -4.00
CA ASP A 181 19.09 13.24 -5.06
C ASP A 181 18.77 14.49 -5.93
N LEU A 182 17.49 14.74 -6.23
CA LEU A 182 17.05 15.99 -6.88
C LEU A 182 17.25 17.20 -5.97
N ALA A 183 16.93 17.09 -4.69
CA ALA A 183 17.08 18.17 -3.73
C ALA A 183 18.55 18.62 -3.61
N ASP A 184 19.47 17.68 -3.51
CA ASP A 184 20.91 17.95 -3.44
C ASP A 184 21.42 18.60 -4.72
N LYS A 185 21.00 18.11 -5.87
CA LYS A 185 21.37 18.63 -7.19
C LYS A 185 20.94 20.09 -7.39
N HIS A 186 19.78 20.47 -6.87
CA HIS A 186 19.14 21.77 -7.11
C HIS A 186 19.12 22.69 -5.89
N THR A 187 20.06 22.50 -4.95
CA THR A 187 20.18 23.28 -3.71
C THR A 187 20.32 24.78 -3.93
N ASN A 188 20.89 25.20 -5.06
CA ASN A 188 21.18 26.61 -5.38
C ASN A 188 20.30 27.18 -6.50
N ASP A 189 19.40 26.37 -7.05
CA ASP A 189 18.52 26.78 -8.13
C ASP A 189 17.27 27.42 -7.56
N VAL A 190 17.19 28.75 -7.63
CA VAL A 190 16.09 29.53 -7.04
C VAL A 190 14.81 29.49 -7.87
N THR A 191 13.70 29.58 -7.18
CA THR A 191 12.37 29.84 -7.69
C THR A 191 11.57 30.67 -6.69
N ILE A 192 10.31 30.97 -6.98
CA ILE A 192 9.38 31.59 -6.05
C ILE A 192 8.47 30.54 -5.43
N GLY A 193 8.38 30.52 -4.10
CA GLY A 193 7.35 29.75 -3.42
C GLY A 193 5.98 30.37 -3.64
N ARG A 194 4.94 29.52 -3.70
CA ARG A 194 3.57 29.96 -3.93
C ARG A 194 2.66 29.49 -2.81
N THR A 195 1.82 30.40 -2.30
CA THR A 195 0.74 30.09 -1.37
C THR A 195 -0.58 30.48 -2.02
N GLN A 196 -1.56 29.56 -2.04
CA GLN A 196 -2.82 29.76 -2.78
C GLN A 196 -2.60 30.08 -4.27
N LEU A 197 -1.53 29.54 -4.86
CA LEU A 197 -1.06 29.79 -6.23
C LEU A 197 -0.63 31.25 -6.50
N GLN A 198 -0.47 32.06 -5.48
CA GLN A 198 0.08 33.41 -5.57
C GLN A 198 1.55 33.44 -5.12
N ASP A 199 2.31 34.38 -5.69
CA ASP A 199 3.72 34.57 -5.31
C ASP A 199 3.85 34.80 -3.80
N ALA A 200 4.77 34.05 -3.19
CA ALA A 200 5.09 34.23 -1.78
C ALA A 200 6.55 34.75 -1.63
N VAL A 201 7.48 33.87 -1.32
CA VAL A 201 8.89 34.29 -1.08
C VAL A 201 9.84 33.39 -1.86
N PRO A 202 11.07 33.83 -2.14
CA PRO A 202 12.08 33.01 -2.78
C PRO A 202 12.36 31.73 -2.01
N MET A 203 12.47 30.65 -2.74
CA MET A 203 12.92 29.33 -2.28
C MET A 203 13.80 28.67 -3.34
N THR A 204 14.32 27.48 -3.08
CA THR A 204 15.03 26.69 -4.09
C THR A 204 14.21 25.46 -4.50
N TYR A 205 14.42 24.97 -5.72
CA TYR A 205 13.88 23.68 -6.14
C TYR A 205 14.37 22.54 -5.24
N GLY A 206 15.60 22.67 -4.70
CA GLY A 206 16.12 21.72 -3.71
C GLY A 206 15.24 21.64 -2.45
N GLN A 207 14.72 22.78 -1.96
CA GLN A 207 13.78 22.80 -0.83
C GLN A 207 12.44 22.16 -1.17
N GLU A 208 11.92 22.35 -2.39
CA GLU A 208 10.68 21.71 -2.86
C GLU A 208 10.83 20.19 -2.88
N PHE A 209 11.88 19.67 -3.53
CA PHE A 209 12.11 18.22 -3.59
C PHE A 209 12.40 17.61 -2.21
N HIS A 210 13.10 18.36 -1.35
CA HIS A 210 13.34 17.93 0.03
C HIS A 210 12.02 17.80 0.82
N ALA A 211 11.04 18.69 0.59
CA ALA A 211 9.73 18.60 1.23
C ALA A 211 9.00 17.31 0.83
N PHE A 212 9.00 16.93 -0.47
CA PHE A 212 8.44 15.67 -0.92
C PHE A 212 9.13 14.46 -0.29
N ALA A 213 10.47 14.48 -0.21
CA ALA A 213 11.23 13.43 0.48
C ALA A 213 10.88 13.33 1.97
N SER A 214 10.65 14.46 2.64
CA SER A 214 10.29 14.50 4.07
C SER A 214 8.91 13.92 4.35
N PHE A 215 7.91 14.16 3.48
CA PHE A 215 6.61 13.53 3.58
C PHE A 215 6.71 12.01 3.47
N LEU A 216 7.39 11.50 2.44
CA LEU A 216 7.57 10.07 2.25
C LEU A 216 8.37 9.40 3.38
N LYS A 217 9.34 10.11 3.97
CA LYS A 217 10.05 9.62 5.15
C LYS A 217 9.11 9.45 6.36
N SER A 218 8.19 10.38 6.57
CA SER A 218 7.17 10.25 7.62
C SER A 218 6.24 9.07 7.35
N ASP A 219 5.85 8.84 6.09
CA ASP A 219 5.02 7.71 5.70
C ASP A 219 5.74 6.37 5.89
N LEU A 220 7.04 6.31 5.60
CA LEU A 220 7.86 5.13 5.87
C LEU A 220 7.84 4.75 7.35
N LEU A 221 8.01 5.72 8.23
CA LEU A 221 7.91 5.50 9.69
C LEU A 221 6.50 5.02 10.10
N ALA A 222 5.45 5.55 9.48
CA ALA A 222 4.08 5.11 9.75
C ALA A 222 3.85 3.66 9.30
N LEU A 223 4.40 3.24 8.14
CA LEU A 223 4.37 1.85 7.68
C LEU A 223 5.10 0.90 8.64
N GLU A 224 6.23 1.31 9.20
CA GLU A 224 6.94 0.53 10.22
C GLU A 224 6.13 0.40 11.52
N HIS A 225 5.43 1.46 11.93
CA HIS A 225 4.65 1.50 13.17
C HIS A 225 3.32 0.73 13.09
N VAL A 226 2.78 0.46 11.91
CA VAL A 226 1.54 -0.31 11.79
C VAL A 226 1.77 -1.82 11.91
N VAL A 227 2.93 -2.34 11.55
CA VAL A 227 3.25 -3.77 11.56
C VAL A 227 3.03 -4.41 12.94
N PRO A 228 3.46 -3.84 14.08
CA PRO A 228 3.18 -4.40 15.39
C PRO A 228 1.70 -4.59 15.71
N GLN A 229 0.80 -3.79 15.13
CA GLN A 229 -0.65 -3.92 15.33
C GLN A 229 -1.23 -5.16 14.63
N LEU A 230 -0.51 -5.73 13.66
CA LEU A 230 -0.89 -6.93 12.93
C LEU A 230 -0.31 -8.22 13.56
N THR A 231 0.57 -8.13 14.55
CA THR A 231 1.22 -9.31 15.16
C THR A 231 0.46 -9.91 16.35
N THR A 232 -0.61 -9.27 16.82
CA THR A 232 -1.50 -9.83 17.83
C THR A 232 -2.64 -10.57 17.15
N LEU A 233 -2.75 -11.89 17.40
CA LEU A 233 -3.68 -12.79 16.71
C LEU A 233 -4.68 -13.44 17.67
N ASN A 234 -5.84 -13.83 17.14
CA ASN A 234 -6.84 -14.62 17.85
C ASN A 234 -6.75 -16.14 17.56
N LEU A 235 -5.64 -16.62 16.99
CA LEU A 235 -5.41 -18.01 16.63
C LEU A 235 -5.65 -18.96 17.81
N GLY A 236 -6.44 -20.02 17.61
CA GLY A 236 -6.86 -20.96 18.66
C GLY A 236 -8.02 -20.48 19.52
N ALA A 237 -8.60 -19.32 19.22
CA ALA A 237 -9.79 -18.81 19.87
C ALA A 237 -11.09 -19.48 19.36
N THR A 238 -11.01 -20.15 18.23
CA THR A 238 -12.08 -20.86 17.52
C THR A 238 -13.27 -19.98 17.16
N ALA A 239 -14.51 -20.43 17.45
CA ALA A 239 -15.74 -19.85 16.89
C ALA A 239 -16.01 -18.40 17.33
N ILE A 240 -15.89 -18.12 18.64
CA ILE A 240 -16.25 -16.82 19.25
C ILE A 240 -15.25 -16.33 20.33
N GLY A 241 -14.04 -16.90 20.34
CA GLY A 241 -13.01 -16.50 21.34
C GLY A 241 -12.93 -17.42 22.56
N THR A 242 -13.81 -18.39 22.71
CA THR A 242 -13.85 -19.29 23.91
C THR A 242 -13.02 -20.56 23.76
N GLY A 243 -12.45 -20.84 22.59
CA GLY A 243 -11.61 -22.00 22.33
C GLY A 243 -12.38 -23.32 22.31
N ILE A 244 -13.69 -23.32 22.00
CA ILE A 244 -14.49 -24.54 21.93
C ILE A 244 -13.88 -25.52 20.88
N CYS A 245 -13.88 -26.81 21.19
CA CYS A 245 -13.33 -27.87 20.35
C CYS A 245 -11.80 -27.84 20.17
N ALA A 246 -11.06 -26.97 20.87
CA ALA A 246 -9.60 -26.96 20.89
C ALA A 246 -9.06 -27.39 22.28
N ASP A 247 -7.91 -28.05 22.30
CA ASP A 247 -7.16 -28.30 23.53
C ASP A 247 -6.71 -26.96 24.14
N LEU A 248 -6.77 -26.84 25.46
CA LEU A 248 -6.40 -25.58 26.17
C LEU A 248 -4.97 -25.11 25.88
N ARG A 249 -4.06 -26.02 25.52
CA ARG A 249 -2.65 -25.74 25.18
C ARG A 249 -2.48 -25.31 23.73
N PHE A 250 -3.45 -25.63 22.84
CA PHE A 250 -3.34 -25.43 21.40
C PHE A 250 -3.04 -23.99 21.04
N ARG A 251 -3.79 -23.01 21.60
CA ARG A 251 -3.62 -21.59 21.33
C ARG A 251 -2.19 -21.12 21.54
N THR A 252 -1.59 -21.44 22.68
CA THR A 252 -0.21 -21.03 23.01
C THR A 252 0.79 -21.74 22.12
N THR A 253 0.59 -23.04 21.87
CA THR A 253 1.50 -23.87 21.05
C THR A 253 1.47 -23.42 19.59
N ALA A 254 0.29 -23.23 18.99
CA ALA A 254 0.14 -22.77 17.61
C ALA A 254 0.72 -21.35 17.42
N THR A 255 0.46 -20.42 18.35
CA THR A 255 1.05 -19.07 18.31
C THR A 255 2.58 -19.12 18.37
N ARG A 256 3.16 -19.98 19.19
CA ARG A 256 4.62 -20.18 19.31
C ARG A 256 5.21 -20.75 18.01
N HIS A 257 4.58 -21.78 17.42
CA HIS A 257 5.00 -22.32 16.12
C HIS A 257 4.95 -21.25 15.04
N LEU A 258 3.85 -20.48 14.96
CA LEU A 258 3.70 -19.43 13.96
C LEU A 258 4.76 -18.34 14.10
N ALA A 259 5.09 -17.92 15.35
CA ALA A 259 6.16 -16.97 15.61
C ALA A 259 7.54 -17.52 15.18
N ALA A 260 7.81 -18.80 15.45
CA ALA A 260 9.06 -19.46 15.07
C ALA A 260 9.20 -19.58 13.53
N ILE A 261 8.11 -19.95 12.83
CA ILE A 261 8.08 -20.11 11.38
C ILE A 261 8.29 -18.76 10.67
N THR A 262 7.63 -17.71 11.15
CA THR A 262 7.64 -16.40 10.49
C THR A 262 8.79 -15.50 10.92
N GLY A 263 9.41 -15.76 12.07
CA GLY A 263 10.38 -14.87 12.70
C GLY A 263 9.77 -13.56 13.23
N LEU A 264 8.44 -13.44 13.21
CA LEU A 264 7.71 -12.27 13.68
C LEU A 264 7.40 -12.37 15.19
N PRO A 265 7.25 -11.25 15.90
CA PRO A 265 6.88 -11.22 17.31
C PRO A 265 5.38 -11.49 17.52
N ILE A 266 4.90 -12.63 17.00
CA ILE A 266 3.49 -13.00 17.09
C ILE A 266 3.09 -13.27 18.53
N THR A 267 1.97 -12.72 18.94
CA THR A 267 1.39 -12.91 20.28
C THR A 267 -0.09 -13.26 20.19
N ALA A 268 -0.57 -13.99 21.17
CA ALA A 268 -1.99 -14.26 21.32
C ALA A 268 -2.72 -13.07 21.94
N ALA A 269 -3.88 -12.69 21.42
CA ALA A 269 -4.70 -11.61 21.96
C ALA A 269 -5.04 -11.86 23.45
N SER A 270 -4.96 -10.84 24.29
CA SER A 270 -5.27 -10.94 25.72
C SER A 270 -6.76 -11.21 25.98
N ASP A 271 -7.63 -10.59 25.19
CA ASP A 271 -9.06 -10.87 25.14
C ASP A 271 -9.40 -11.47 23.76
N PRO A 272 -9.53 -12.80 23.68
CA PRO A 272 -9.81 -13.45 22.41
C PRO A 272 -11.24 -13.22 21.91
N VAL A 273 -12.21 -12.90 22.79
CA VAL A 273 -13.58 -12.58 22.36
C VAL A 273 -13.63 -11.20 21.69
N ALA A 274 -12.97 -10.20 22.27
CA ALA A 274 -12.83 -8.89 21.64
C ALA A 274 -12.11 -8.97 20.30
N ALA A 275 -11.06 -9.81 20.20
CA ALA A 275 -10.25 -9.97 18.99
C ALA A 275 -11.00 -10.58 17.79
N MET A 276 -12.20 -11.18 18.01
CA MET A 276 -13.04 -11.69 16.91
C MET A 276 -13.71 -10.58 16.09
N THR A 277 -13.83 -9.39 16.65
CA THR A 277 -14.50 -8.24 16.01
C THR A 277 -13.61 -7.02 15.90
N ASP A 278 -12.40 -7.06 16.49
CA ASP A 278 -11.47 -5.93 16.46
C ASP A 278 -10.78 -5.79 15.10
N MET A 279 -11.19 -4.75 14.36
CA MET A 279 -10.65 -4.40 13.05
C MET A 279 -9.56 -3.32 13.12
N SER A 280 -9.07 -2.96 14.31
CA SER A 280 -8.14 -1.84 14.52
C SER A 280 -6.88 -1.95 13.67
N GLY A 281 -6.28 -3.15 13.54
CA GLY A 281 -5.09 -3.38 12.72
C GLY A 281 -5.33 -3.13 11.22
N TYR A 282 -6.49 -3.54 10.70
CA TYR A 282 -6.87 -3.30 9.30
C TYR A 282 -7.15 -1.82 9.04
N ILE A 283 -7.88 -1.15 9.95
CA ILE A 283 -8.18 0.28 9.85
C ILE A 283 -6.88 1.10 9.89
N ALA A 284 -5.96 0.80 10.83
CA ALA A 284 -4.68 1.49 10.94
C ALA A 284 -3.83 1.30 9.66
N THR A 285 -3.83 0.09 9.08
CA THR A 285 -3.16 -0.18 7.81
C THR A 285 -3.76 0.64 6.68
N SER A 286 -5.09 0.64 6.54
CA SER A 286 -5.81 1.42 5.53
C SER A 286 -5.50 2.90 5.61
N GLN A 287 -5.57 3.49 6.81
CA GLN A 287 -5.27 4.90 7.04
C GLN A 287 -3.81 5.25 6.73
N THR A 288 -2.87 4.37 7.05
CA THR A 288 -1.45 4.55 6.73
C THR A 288 -1.22 4.55 5.24
N VAL A 289 -1.79 3.59 4.51
CA VAL A 289 -1.70 3.49 3.05
C VAL A 289 -2.38 4.69 2.37
N LYS A 290 -3.53 5.13 2.87
CA LYS A 290 -4.21 6.35 2.40
C LYS A 290 -3.37 7.61 2.61
N ASN A 291 -2.72 7.76 3.77
CA ASN A 291 -1.87 8.93 4.03
C ASN A 291 -0.69 8.99 3.06
N LEU A 292 -0.02 7.87 2.80
CA LEU A 292 1.00 7.76 1.77
C LEU A 292 0.46 8.16 0.38
N ALA A 293 -0.76 7.72 0.02
CA ALA A 293 -1.40 8.11 -1.23
C ALA A 293 -1.69 9.62 -1.31
N ILE A 294 -2.03 10.28 -0.18
CA ILE A 294 -2.23 11.74 -0.12
C ILE A 294 -0.92 12.47 -0.43
N HIS A 295 0.18 12.08 0.19
CA HIS A 295 1.49 12.71 -0.04
C HIS A 295 2.01 12.43 -1.46
N LEU A 296 1.83 11.22 -1.96
CA LEU A 296 2.19 10.85 -3.32
C LEU A 296 1.39 11.66 -4.36
N LYS A 297 0.08 11.82 -4.13
CA LYS A 297 -0.79 12.67 -4.95
C LYS A 297 -0.35 14.12 -4.92
N LYS A 298 -0.01 14.66 -3.75
CA LYS A 298 0.50 16.03 -3.59
C LYS A 298 1.75 16.24 -4.46
N ALA A 299 2.74 15.37 -4.39
CA ALA A 299 3.94 15.46 -5.20
C ALA A 299 3.61 15.37 -6.72
N ALA A 300 2.72 14.47 -7.11
CA ALA A 300 2.30 14.32 -8.50
C ALA A 300 1.57 15.56 -9.03
N ASP A 301 0.67 16.14 -8.23
CA ASP A 301 -0.08 17.36 -8.60
C ASP A 301 0.85 18.56 -8.79
N ASP A 302 1.77 18.78 -7.85
CA ASP A 302 2.70 19.90 -7.92
C ASP A 302 3.63 19.76 -9.12
N LEU A 303 4.17 18.58 -9.38
CA LEU A 303 5.01 18.34 -10.56
C LEU A 303 4.25 18.58 -11.87
N ARG A 304 2.95 18.23 -11.94
CA ARG A 304 2.11 18.54 -13.11
C ARG A 304 1.93 20.04 -13.27
N LEU A 305 1.69 20.76 -12.19
CA LEU A 305 1.48 22.20 -12.19
C LEU A 305 2.76 22.95 -12.56
N LEU A 306 3.89 22.59 -11.94
CA LEU A 306 5.20 23.19 -12.22
C LEU A 306 5.69 22.90 -13.65
N ASN A 307 5.30 21.76 -14.24
CA ASN A 307 5.59 21.39 -15.65
C ASN A 307 4.65 22.06 -16.66
N SER A 308 3.64 22.80 -16.21
CA SER A 308 2.63 23.38 -17.11
C SER A 308 3.23 24.43 -18.05
N GLY A 309 2.77 24.47 -19.30
CA GLY A 309 3.25 25.45 -20.26
C GLY A 309 3.58 24.84 -21.63
N PRO A 310 4.64 25.33 -22.31
CA PRO A 310 5.66 26.29 -21.84
C PRO A 310 5.26 27.79 -21.86
N HIS A 311 4.20 28.18 -22.58
CA HIS A 311 3.86 29.60 -22.74
C HIS A 311 2.66 30.06 -21.88
N THR A 312 1.77 29.13 -21.52
CA THR A 312 0.53 29.42 -20.79
C THR A 312 0.48 28.76 -19.41
N GLY A 313 1.63 28.41 -18.87
CA GLY A 313 1.78 27.81 -17.55
C GLY A 313 3.04 28.27 -16.86
N PHE A 314 3.47 27.56 -15.81
CA PHE A 314 4.61 27.95 -14.98
C PHE A 314 5.95 27.69 -15.63
N ASP A 315 6.09 26.62 -16.38
CA ASP A 315 7.36 26.24 -17.02
C ASP A 315 8.57 26.21 -16.04
N ASP A 316 8.34 25.87 -14.77
CA ASP A 316 9.34 25.82 -13.73
C ASP A 316 10.30 24.63 -13.93
N LEU A 317 9.75 23.49 -14.38
CA LEU A 317 10.48 22.25 -14.60
C LEU A 317 9.93 21.46 -15.77
N ASN A 318 10.66 20.42 -16.20
CA ASN A 318 10.23 19.50 -17.21
C ASN A 318 10.20 18.07 -16.65
N VAL A 319 9.08 17.40 -16.75
CA VAL A 319 8.99 15.94 -16.55
C VAL A 319 9.32 15.22 -17.86
N PRO A 320 9.92 14.02 -17.82
CA PRO A 320 10.28 13.29 -19.03
C PRO A 320 9.10 13.01 -19.95
N ALA A 321 9.26 13.31 -21.23
CA ALA A 321 8.30 12.95 -22.27
C ALA A 321 8.22 11.41 -22.39
N ARG A 322 7.01 10.84 -22.27
CA ARG A 322 6.83 9.38 -22.32
C ARG A 322 5.97 8.90 -23.48
N GLN A 323 5.11 9.77 -24.00
CA GLN A 323 4.30 9.50 -25.19
C GLN A 323 3.84 10.80 -25.84
N ALA A 324 3.40 10.73 -27.11
CA ALA A 324 2.76 11.84 -27.76
C ALA A 324 1.46 12.23 -27.00
N GLY A 325 1.29 13.52 -26.70
CA GLY A 325 0.20 14.01 -25.86
C GLY A 325 -1.10 14.31 -26.59
N SER A 326 -1.11 14.26 -27.93
CA SER A 326 -2.29 14.60 -28.74
C SER A 326 -2.27 13.89 -30.08
N SER A 327 -3.45 13.48 -30.53
CA SER A 327 -3.66 12.92 -31.88
C SER A 327 -3.77 14.00 -32.96
N ILE A 328 -4.00 15.28 -32.58
CA ILE A 328 -4.24 16.39 -33.51
C ILE A 328 -3.32 17.60 -33.33
N MET A 329 -2.55 17.66 -32.25
CA MET A 329 -1.62 18.76 -31.94
C MET A 329 -0.17 18.24 -31.95
N PRO A 330 0.57 18.36 -33.08
CA PRO A 330 1.96 17.91 -33.15
C PRO A 330 2.83 18.60 -32.09
N GLY A 331 3.69 17.85 -31.42
CA GLY A 331 4.61 18.38 -30.42
C GLY A 331 4.03 18.59 -29.00
N LYS A 332 2.71 18.39 -28.80
CA LYS A 332 2.13 18.43 -27.45
C LYS A 332 2.53 17.17 -26.66
N VAL A 333 3.08 17.38 -25.46
CA VAL A 333 3.44 16.34 -24.50
C VAL A 333 2.73 16.60 -23.18
N ASN A 334 2.07 15.58 -22.63
CA ASN A 334 1.37 15.67 -21.36
C ASN A 334 2.17 14.95 -20.25
N PRO A 335 2.02 15.37 -18.97
CA PRO A 335 2.68 14.74 -17.83
C PRO A 335 1.94 13.44 -17.40
N VAL A 336 1.87 12.44 -18.30
CA VAL A 336 1.00 11.25 -18.18
C VAL A 336 1.36 10.35 -17.00
N ILE A 337 2.63 10.35 -16.54
CA ILE A 337 3.04 9.53 -15.40
C ILE A 337 2.46 10.07 -14.09
N PRO A 338 2.63 11.36 -13.72
CA PRO A 338 1.94 11.93 -12.56
C PRO A 338 0.42 11.79 -12.63
N GLU A 339 -0.19 11.91 -13.82
CA GLU A 339 -1.63 11.71 -13.99
C GLU A 339 -2.07 10.28 -13.65
N CYS A 340 -1.30 9.29 -14.05
CA CYS A 340 -1.56 7.89 -13.70
C CYS A 340 -1.39 7.66 -12.19
N VAL A 341 -0.37 8.25 -11.56
CA VAL A 341 -0.19 8.20 -10.11
C VAL A 341 -1.41 8.76 -9.37
N ASN A 342 -1.94 9.89 -9.83
CA ASN A 342 -3.16 10.47 -9.25
C ASN A 342 -4.34 9.51 -9.30
N GLN A 343 -4.55 8.82 -10.44
CA GLN A 343 -5.62 7.83 -10.59
C GLN A 343 -5.44 6.67 -9.61
N CYS A 344 -4.22 6.16 -9.43
CA CYS A 344 -3.92 5.14 -8.43
C CYS A 344 -4.28 5.62 -7.01
N CYS A 345 -3.94 6.87 -6.67
CA CYS A 345 -4.28 7.45 -5.38
C CYS A 345 -5.81 7.58 -5.17
N PHE A 346 -6.57 7.96 -6.22
CA PHE A 346 -8.03 8.02 -6.13
C PHE A 346 -8.64 6.66 -5.85
N MET A 347 -8.11 5.59 -6.46
CA MET A 347 -8.56 4.22 -6.18
C MET A 347 -8.30 3.86 -4.71
N VAL A 348 -7.12 4.18 -4.17
CA VAL A 348 -6.81 3.92 -2.75
C VAL A 348 -7.76 4.66 -1.82
N PHE A 349 -8.19 5.88 -2.14
CA PHE A 349 -9.20 6.59 -1.33
C PHE A 349 -10.55 5.88 -1.35
N GLY A 350 -10.94 5.32 -2.49
CA GLY A 350 -12.15 4.49 -2.60
C GLY A 350 -12.04 3.20 -1.78
N MET A 351 -10.90 2.51 -1.86
CA MET A 351 -10.60 1.30 -1.10
C MET A 351 -10.65 1.55 0.41
N ASP A 352 -10.04 2.64 0.91
CA ASP A 352 -10.13 3.02 2.33
C ASP A 352 -11.58 3.24 2.79
N THR A 353 -12.41 3.83 1.94
CA THR A 353 -13.83 3.99 2.22
C THR A 353 -14.53 2.64 2.36
N THR A 354 -14.26 1.69 1.46
CA THR A 354 -14.79 0.32 1.53
C THR A 354 -14.35 -0.38 2.81
N VAL A 355 -13.06 -0.32 3.14
CA VAL A 355 -12.50 -0.89 4.38
C VAL A 355 -13.18 -0.30 5.61
N THR A 356 -13.38 1.03 5.64
CA THR A 356 -14.04 1.71 6.77
C THR A 356 -15.46 1.19 6.98
N TRP A 357 -16.26 1.07 5.90
CA TRP A 357 -17.61 0.52 5.98
C TRP A 357 -17.61 -0.92 6.45
N ALA A 358 -16.83 -1.79 5.80
CA ALA A 358 -16.76 -3.20 6.14
C ALA A 358 -16.30 -3.45 7.59
N ALA A 359 -15.31 -2.67 8.05
CA ALA A 359 -14.82 -2.76 9.43
C ALA A 359 -15.88 -2.32 10.47
N SER A 360 -16.79 -1.40 10.11
CA SER A 360 -17.85 -0.92 11.00
C SER A 360 -19.03 -1.88 11.14
N GLU A 361 -19.14 -2.91 10.31
CA GLU A 361 -20.29 -3.82 10.23
C GLU A 361 -20.16 -5.07 11.11
N GLY A 362 -19.20 -5.10 12.04
CA GLY A 362 -19.10 -6.17 13.03
C GLY A 362 -20.37 -6.23 13.90
N GLN A 363 -20.96 -7.43 13.99
CA GLN A 363 -22.18 -7.65 14.78
C GLN A 363 -21.94 -8.75 15.82
N LEU A 364 -22.24 -8.45 17.08
CA LEU A 364 -22.03 -9.35 18.20
C LEU A 364 -20.57 -9.84 18.25
N GLN A 365 -20.31 -11.14 18.11
CA GLN A 365 -18.98 -11.73 18.31
C GLN A 365 -18.19 -11.99 17.04
N LEU A 366 -18.56 -11.40 15.90
CA LEU A 366 -17.82 -11.58 14.63
C LEU A 366 -17.98 -10.37 13.69
N ASN A 367 -16.92 -10.00 12.99
CA ASN A 367 -17.02 -9.25 11.75
C ASN A 367 -16.92 -10.24 10.58
N ALA A 368 -17.95 -10.30 9.73
CA ALA A 368 -18.02 -11.25 8.63
C ALA A 368 -17.45 -10.71 7.30
N PHE A 369 -16.85 -9.51 7.31
CA PHE A 369 -16.47 -8.80 6.08
C PHE A 369 -14.94 -8.76 5.85
N ASP A 370 -14.16 -9.57 6.54
CA ASP A 370 -12.73 -9.74 6.30
C ASP A 370 -12.38 -9.98 4.82
N PRO A 371 -13.16 -10.77 4.03
CA PRO A 371 -12.82 -11.01 2.62
C PRO A 371 -12.69 -9.73 1.78
N VAL A 372 -13.65 -8.81 1.87
CA VAL A 372 -13.56 -7.52 1.15
C VAL A 372 -12.49 -6.62 1.75
N ILE A 373 -12.29 -6.63 3.06
CA ILE A 373 -11.25 -5.82 3.73
C ILE A 373 -9.86 -6.21 3.23
N ILE A 374 -9.54 -7.50 3.24
CA ILE A 374 -8.21 -7.97 2.83
C ILE A 374 -7.97 -7.77 1.33
N HIS A 375 -9.00 -8.01 0.50
CA HIS A 375 -8.92 -7.76 -0.93
C HIS A 375 -8.56 -6.31 -1.24
N GLU A 376 -9.28 -5.35 -0.66
CA GLU A 376 -9.05 -3.91 -0.87
C GLU A 376 -7.68 -3.47 -0.36
N LEU A 377 -7.26 -3.94 0.82
CA LEU A 377 -5.96 -3.58 1.39
C LEU A 377 -4.80 -4.12 0.55
N LEU A 378 -4.83 -5.39 0.15
CA LEU A 378 -3.78 -5.98 -0.67
C LEU A 378 -3.71 -5.32 -2.05
N ASN A 379 -4.85 -5.05 -2.67
CA ASN A 379 -4.94 -4.32 -3.94
C ASN A 379 -4.36 -2.91 -3.81
N GLY A 380 -4.74 -2.16 -2.78
CA GLY A 380 -4.27 -0.79 -2.57
C GLY A 380 -2.76 -0.72 -2.35
N ILE A 381 -2.21 -1.62 -1.53
CA ILE A 381 -0.77 -1.73 -1.26
C ILE A 381 -0.01 -2.05 -2.54
N GLU A 382 -0.44 -3.06 -3.30
CA GLU A 382 0.21 -3.45 -4.55
C GLU A 382 0.13 -2.35 -5.61
N LEU A 383 -1.03 -1.71 -5.74
CA LEU A 383 -1.24 -0.60 -6.68
C LEU A 383 -0.28 0.56 -6.39
N LEU A 384 -0.16 1.00 -5.11
CA LEU A 384 0.77 2.07 -4.73
C LEU A 384 2.22 1.67 -4.93
N THR A 385 2.60 0.44 -4.59
CA THR A 385 3.96 -0.05 -4.79
C THR A 385 4.37 0.08 -6.26
N ARG A 386 3.52 -0.40 -7.18
CA ARG A 386 3.75 -0.29 -8.63
C ARG A 386 3.71 1.15 -9.13
N ALA A 387 2.78 1.97 -8.62
CA ALA A 387 2.65 3.39 -8.99
C ALA A 387 3.90 4.19 -8.60
N MET A 388 4.45 3.95 -7.39
CA MET A 388 5.67 4.62 -6.93
C MET A 388 6.91 4.18 -7.72
N ALA A 389 7.04 2.90 -8.05
CA ALA A 389 8.12 2.42 -8.91
C ALA A 389 8.08 3.10 -10.29
N MET A 390 6.90 3.13 -10.91
CA MET A 390 6.67 3.82 -12.17
C MET A 390 6.97 5.32 -12.06
N PHE A 391 6.51 5.98 -11.00
CA PHE A 391 6.73 7.40 -10.77
C PHE A 391 8.21 7.73 -10.62
N ARG A 392 8.93 6.96 -9.81
CA ARG A 392 10.38 7.09 -9.63
C ARG A 392 11.13 6.92 -10.95
N GLU A 393 10.89 5.82 -11.68
CA GLU A 393 11.67 5.44 -12.86
C GLU A 393 11.31 6.24 -14.10
N ARG A 394 10.02 6.58 -14.25
CA ARG A 394 9.51 7.18 -15.48
C ARG A 394 9.30 8.70 -15.38
N CYS A 395 9.33 9.28 -14.17
CA CYS A 395 9.14 10.70 -13.96
C CYS A 395 10.29 11.30 -13.14
N VAL A 396 10.37 11.00 -11.84
CA VAL A 396 11.24 11.69 -10.88
C VAL A 396 12.71 11.66 -11.29
N SER A 397 13.23 10.48 -11.67
CA SER A 397 14.65 10.31 -12.04
C SER A 397 15.09 11.12 -13.28
N GLY A 398 14.16 11.66 -14.05
CA GLY A 398 14.46 12.39 -15.28
C GLY A 398 13.98 13.84 -15.25
N ILE A 399 13.58 14.38 -14.10
CA ILE A 399 13.18 15.80 -13.96
C ILE A 399 14.37 16.69 -14.26
N THR A 400 14.13 17.74 -15.05
CA THR A 400 15.03 18.87 -15.26
C THR A 400 14.31 20.15 -14.89
N ILE A 401 15.06 21.15 -14.40
CA ILE A 401 14.51 22.43 -14.03
C ILE A 401 14.80 23.50 -15.07
N ASN A 402 13.95 24.52 -15.17
CA ASN A 402 14.13 25.69 -15.99
C ASN A 402 14.66 26.83 -15.10
N ALA A 403 15.96 26.75 -14.72
CA ALA A 403 16.57 27.61 -13.74
C ALA A 403 16.46 29.13 -14.09
N SER A 404 16.44 29.48 -15.38
CA SER A 404 16.25 30.86 -15.83
C SER A 404 14.84 31.38 -15.54
N MET A 405 13.80 30.52 -15.67
CA MET A 405 12.42 30.88 -15.34
C MET A 405 12.24 31.04 -13.83
N GLY A 406 12.73 30.08 -13.05
CA GLY A 406 12.66 30.16 -11.60
C GLY A 406 13.35 31.42 -11.07
N ARG A 407 14.56 31.74 -11.55
CA ARG A 407 15.25 32.99 -11.19
C ARG A 407 14.44 34.20 -11.57
N ARG A 408 13.89 34.27 -12.78
CA ARG A 408 13.02 35.37 -13.23
C ARG A 408 11.83 35.53 -12.30
N TYR A 409 11.14 34.44 -11.93
CA TYR A 409 10.02 34.54 -10.98
C TYR A 409 10.44 35.10 -9.64
N ALA A 410 11.57 34.67 -9.11
CA ALA A 410 12.10 35.20 -7.83
C ALA A 410 12.49 36.69 -7.89
N GLU A 411 13.07 37.13 -9.00
CA GLU A 411 13.55 38.52 -9.17
C GLU A 411 12.40 39.51 -9.49
N TYR A 412 11.39 39.07 -10.24
CA TYR A 412 10.27 39.94 -10.65
C TYR A 412 9.07 39.88 -9.69
N SER A 413 9.10 39.02 -8.69
CA SER A 413 8.01 38.97 -7.71
C SER A 413 8.03 40.20 -6.81
N PRO A 414 6.91 40.96 -6.73
CA PRO A 414 6.82 42.14 -5.86
C PRO A 414 7.01 41.79 -4.38
N SER A 415 6.72 40.53 -4.01
CA SER A 415 6.79 40.05 -2.61
C SER A 415 8.22 40.13 -2.02
N ILE A 416 9.26 40.11 -2.87
CA ILE A 416 10.66 40.20 -2.42
C ILE A 416 10.92 41.56 -1.73
N ALA A 417 10.13 42.62 -1.98
CA ALA A 417 10.22 43.90 -1.33
C ALA A 417 10.09 43.84 0.20
N ALA A 418 9.46 42.78 0.73
CA ALA A 418 9.39 42.52 2.16
C ALA A 418 10.81 42.47 2.83
N ALA A 419 11.84 42.12 2.07
CA ALA A 419 13.22 42.10 2.56
C ALA A 419 13.77 43.52 2.84
N LEU A 420 13.18 44.57 2.27
CA LEU A 420 13.54 45.94 2.46
C LEU A 420 12.92 46.58 3.71
N ASN A 421 11.88 45.94 4.33
CA ASN A 421 11.15 46.52 5.47
C ASN A 421 12.05 47.00 6.61
N GLY A 422 13.12 46.26 6.90
CA GLY A 422 14.07 46.62 7.97
C GLY A 422 14.94 47.85 7.67
N ALA A 423 15.14 48.18 6.38
CA ALA A 423 15.97 49.24 5.93
C ALA A 423 15.20 50.55 5.64
N ILE A 424 13.99 50.45 5.08
CA ILE A 424 13.22 51.58 4.58
C ILE A 424 11.80 51.71 5.14
N GLY A 425 11.38 50.76 5.96
CA GLY A 425 10.03 50.71 6.51
C GLY A 425 9.00 50.05 5.56
N TYR A 426 7.89 49.61 6.15
CA TYR A 426 6.86 48.84 5.44
C TYR A 426 6.17 49.63 4.31
N GLU A 427 5.73 50.87 4.59
CA GLU A 427 5.01 51.71 3.63
C GLU A 427 5.84 51.96 2.38
N HIS A 428 7.11 52.38 2.56
CA HIS A 428 8.00 52.64 1.44
C HIS A 428 8.34 51.37 0.64
N ALA A 429 8.52 50.25 1.30
CA ALA A 429 8.70 48.95 0.62
C ALA A 429 7.43 48.53 -0.14
N ALA A 430 6.23 48.83 0.37
CA ALA A 430 4.97 48.56 -0.31
C ALA A 430 4.80 49.40 -1.57
N ASP A 431 5.16 50.70 -1.54
CA ASP A 431 5.15 51.58 -2.70
C ASP A 431 6.10 51.09 -3.80
N ILE A 432 7.30 50.62 -3.44
CA ILE A 432 8.27 50.02 -4.35
C ILE A 432 7.73 48.75 -4.96
N ALA A 433 7.09 47.87 -4.17
CA ALA A 433 6.48 46.63 -4.64
C ALA A 433 5.37 46.95 -5.66
N GLN A 434 4.51 47.92 -5.36
CA GLN A 434 3.39 48.31 -6.23
C GLN A 434 3.91 48.88 -7.57
N GLU A 435 4.93 49.74 -7.54
CA GLU A 435 5.53 50.30 -8.76
C GLU A 435 6.22 49.19 -9.58
N ALA A 436 6.99 48.32 -8.96
CA ALA A 436 7.63 47.20 -9.62
C ALA A 436 6.61 46.31 -10.35
N ALA A 437 5.49 46.01 -9.68
CA ALA A 437 4.40 45.20 -10.27
C ALA A 437 3.73 45.92 -11.45
N ASN A 438 3.40 47.20 -11.30
CA ASN A 438 2.70 47.97 -12.33
C ASN A 438 3.54 48.15 -13.60
N ASP A 439 4.83 48.37 -13.44
CA ASP A 439 5.76 48.67 -14.52
C ASP A 439 6.48 47.44 -15.07
N ASN A 440 6.18 46.23 -14.53
CA ASN A 440 6.86 44.97 -14.87
C ASN A 440 8.37 45.07 -14.75
N ARG A 441 8.85 45.64 -13.64
CA ARG A 441 10.26 45.86 -13.27
C ARG A 441 10.63 45.02 -12.07
N THR A 442 11.94 44.85 -11.86
CA THR A 442 12.39 44.21 -10.62
C THR A 442 12.27 45.16 -9.43
N VAL A 443 11.99 44.62 -8.24
CA VAL A 443 12.02 45.39 -6.99
C VAL A 443 13.38 46.05 -6.79
N ARG A 444 14.47 45.42 -7.20
CA ARG A 444 15.83 45.96 -7.13
C ARG A 444 16.00 47.24 -7.96
N ASP A 445 15.50 47.25 -9.21
CA ASP A 445 15.63 48.42 -10.08
C ASP A 445 14.85 49.62 -9.54
N VAL A 446 13.60 49.37 -9.11
CA VAL A 446 12.77 50.44 -8.51
C VAL A 446 13.34 50.93 -7.19
N ALA A 447 13.84 50.06 -6.32
CA ALA A 447 14.46 50.42 -5.07
C ALA A 447 15.76 51.26 -5.27
N GLY A 448 16.52 50.93 -6.33
CA GLY A 448 17.71 51.69 -6.71
C GLY A 448 17.43 53.15 -7.14
N GLU A 449 16.21 53.42 -7.67
CA GLU A 449 15.76 54.78 -8.05
C GLU A 449 15.03 55.50 -6.91
N ARG A 450 14.41 54.76 -6.00
CA ARG A 450 13.52 55.31 -4.96
C ARG A 450 14.16 55.42 -3.57
N THR A 451 15.39 54.90 -3.41
CA THR A 451 16.08 54.92 -2.11
C THR A 451 17.52 55.36 -2.26
N ASP A 452 18.11 55.85 -1.15
CA ASP A 452 19.53 56.17 -1.06
C ASP A 452 20.40 54.96 -0.65
N LEU A 453 19.85 53.74 -0.71
CA LEU A 453 20.56 52.51 -0.35
C LEU A 453 21.68 52.24 -1.37
N PRO A 454 22.90 51.93 -0.93
CA PRO A 454 23.96 51.51 -1.85
C PRO A 454 23.57 50.30 -2.68
N ALA A 455 23.98 50.25 -3.95
CA ALA A 455 23.68 49.12 -4.84
C ALA A 455 24.12 47.78 -4.25
N SER A 456 25.27 47.71 -3.58
CA SER A 456 25.76 46.51 -2.89
C SER A 456 24.85 46.04 -1.76
N MET A 457 24.21 46.97 -1.05
CA MET A 457 23.23 46.63 0.02
C MET A 457 21.93 46.13 -0.57
N LEU A 458 21.45 46.68 -1.69
CA LEU A 458 20.29 46.18 -2.43
C LEU A 458 20.55 44.78 -2.95
N ASP A 459 21.73 44.53 -3.52
CA ASP A 459 22.13 43.22 -4.01
C ASP A 459 22.15 42.16 -2.89
N GLU A 460 22.62 42.56 -1.68
CA GLU A 460 22.64 41.68 -0.51
C GLU A 460 21.22 41.40 0.05
N LEU A 461 20.41 42.47 0.22
CA LEU A 461 19.06 42.36 0.79
C LEU A 461 18.09 41.59 -0.10
N LEU A 462 18.25 41.74 -1.41
CA LEU A 462 17.35 41.18 -2.42
C LEU A 462 17.91 39.94 -3.14
N ASP A 463 19.04 39.36 -2.67
CA ASP A 463 19.56 38.12 -3.23
C ASP A 463 18.57 36.96 -2.93
N PRO A 464 17.92 36.36 -3.96
CA PRO A 464 16.96 35.34 -3.75
C PRO A 464 17.53 34.08 -3.07
N ILE A 465 18.82 33.76 -3.29
CA ILE A 465 19.49 32.61 -2.62
C ILE A 465 19.65 32.90 -1.13
N ALA A 466 20.13 34.09 -0.76
CA ALA A 466 20.27 34.49 0.63
C ALA A 466 18.91 34.51 1.36
N LEU A 467 17.87 34.99 0.70
CA LEU A 467 16.50 35.01 1.25
C LEU A 467 15.96 33.61 1.47
N SER A 468 16.19 32.64 0.56
CA SER A 468 15.73 31.25 0.69
C SER A 468 16.39 30.51 1.86
N ARG A 469 17.51 30.97 2.38
CA ARG A 469 18.32 30.28 3.42
C ARG A 469 18.14 30.80 4.83
N ARG A 470 17.35 31.85 5.06
CA ARG A 470 17.22 32.50 6.39
C ARG A 470 16.84 31.56 7.53
N LEU A 471 16.03 30.51 7.27
CA LEU A 471 15.72 29.49 8.29
C LEU A 471 16.83 28.44 8.48
N GLY A 472 17.66 28.19 7.46
CA GLY A 472 18.77 27.24 7.55
C GLY A 472 19.95 27.67 8.37
N GLN A 473 20.10 28.97 8.63
CA GLN A 473 21.18 29.53 9.47
C GLN A 473 20.86 29.41 10.96
N THR A 474 19.61 29.58 11.39
CA THR A 474 19.18 29.43 12.78
C THR A 474 19.21 28.02 13.32
N CYS A 475 19.06 26.98 12.45
CA CYS A 475 19.13 25.56 12.87
C CYS A 475 20.58 25.06 13.06
N ARG A 476 21.62 25.73 12.51
CA ARG A 476 23.01 25.29 12.67
C ARG A 476 23.69 25.90 13.90
N GLU A 477 23.14 26.94 14.50
CA GLU A 477 23.68 27.56 15.71
C GLU A 477 23.17 26.92 17.01
N HIS A 478 22.26 25.92 16.94
CA HIS A 478 21.68 25.25 18.10
C HIS A 478 21.82 23.70 18.03
N GLN A 479 22.71 23.16 17.21
CA GLN A 479 23.22 21.81 17.26
C GLN A 479 24.70 21.79 17.68
#